data_1e6c78551a2ddb947371000c30f73d8a
#
_entry.id   1e6c78551a2ddb947371000c30f73d8a
#
_cell.length_a   1.000
_cell.length_b   1.000
_cell.length_c   1.000
_cell.angle_alpha   90.00
_cell.angle_beta   90.00
_cell.angle_gamma   90.00
#
_symmetry.space_group_name_H-M   'P 1'
#
loop_
_entity.id
_entity.type
_entity.pdbx_description
1 polymer ?
#
loop_
_entity_poly.entity_id
_entity_poly.type
_entity_poly.pdbx_seq_one_letter_code
_entity_poly.pdbx_strand_id
1 'polypeptide(L)'
;MSPHDSTIDVVFGSAPGKIILFGEHAVVFGQPAIASTIDRGIRVAVSRRAGATDGPVLRSTNAMLPTRCRPDPDGEGPERLRQALALLRELCGERVRELSFSVDGAIPAGAGLGSSAALAVALVRGIHQSYGEAIDDDTLIDRAFAVERVFHGNPSGVDHTTIVTGGVIAYERGADGASAKVSPLTLPRTVRLAIGVAGPHAGTANAVAALRERARRHPDHYARLYDGIGALARSARVHLERGELAAVGELMDLNQGYLNALGVSTPAIEALCAIARERGALGVKLSGAGGGGAVIALVDDTQKDGADTIVRAFAAAGYAAFATDLPRSASQPHQESP
;
A
#
# COMPACT_ATOMS: atom_id res chain seq x y z
N MET A 1 -48.46 -9.31 -16.87
CA MET A 1 -47.49 -9.24 -15.77
C MET A 1 -46.09 -9.14 -16.38
N SER A 2 -45.58 -7.93 -16.44
CA SER A 2 -44.21 -7.71 -16.95
C SER A 2 -43.20 -8.24 -15.91
N PRO A 3 -42.12 -8.92 -16.32
CA PRO A 3 -41.05 -9.25 -15.40
C PRO A 3 -40.39 -7.92 -14.99
N HIS A 4 -40.38 -7.65 -13.69
CA HIS A 4 -39.56 -6.60 -13.12
C HIS A 4 -38.13 -6.90 -13.48
N ASP A 5 -37.57 -6.08 -14.35
CA ASP A 5 -36.16 -5.94 -14.62
C ASP A 5 -35.54 -5.42 -13.28
N SER A 6 -35.11 -6.34 -12.44
CA SER A 6 -34.40 -6.00 -11.22
C SER A 6 -33.02 -5.56 -11.64
N THR A 7 -32.88 -4.27 -11.92
CA THR A 7 -31.56 -3.62 -12.02
C THR A 7 -30.81 -3.95 -10.75
N ILE A 8 -29.77 -4.78 -10.87
CA ILE A 8 -28.87 -5.05 -9.75
C ILE A 8 -28.08 -3.76 -9.53
N ASP A 9 -28.42 -3.03 -8.47
CA ASP A 9 -27.66 -1.85 -8.08
C ASP A 9 -26.23 -2.27 -7.74
N VAL A 10 -25.30 -1.89 -8.60
CA VAL A 10 -23.86 -2.12 -8.39
C VAL A 10 -23.23 -0.82 -7.91
N VAL A 11 -22.64 -0.86 -6.74
CA VAL A 11 -21.83 0.24 -6.21
C VAL A 11 -20.34 -0.12 -6.24
N PHE A 12 -19.48 0.87 -6.14
CA PHE A 12 -18.04 0.66 -6.24
C PHE A 12 -17.32 1.19 -5.00
N GLY A 13 -16.65 0.30 -4.27
CA GLY A 13 -15.61 0.72 -3.35
C GLY A 13 -14.27 0.81 -4.07
N SER A 14 -13.53 1.89 -3.88
CA SER A 14 -12.19 2.07 -4.47
C SER A 14 -11.17 2.49 -3.43
N ALA A 15 -9.92 2.10 -3.66
CA ALA A 15 -8.80 2.49 -2.84
C ALA A 15 -7.51 2.53 -3.67
N PRO A 16 -6.68 3.58 -3.52
CA PRO A 16 -5.38 3.66 -4.17
C PRO A 16 -4.40 2.65 -3.55
N GLY A 17 -3.33 2.35 -4.28
CA GLY A 17 -2.14 1.76 -3.70
C GLY A 17 -1.32 2.79 -2.92
N LYS A 18 -0.26 2.31 -2.27
CA LYS A 18 0.66 3.16 -1.51
C LYS A 18 2.11 2.76 -1.73
N ILE A 19 3.00 3.70 -1.45
CA ILE A 19 4.44 3.49 -1.30
C ILE A 19 4.91 4.09 0.03
N ILE A 20 6.03 3.56 0.52
CA ILE A 20 6.76 4.17 1.62
C ILE A 20 7.97 4.90 1.01
N LEU A 21 8.06 6.20 1.24
CA LEU A 21 9.17 7.02 0.79
C LEU A 21 10.34 6.94 1.77
N PHE A 22 10.05 6.98 3.07
CA PHE A 22 11.04 6.88 4.16
C PHE A 22 10.42 6.20 5.38
N GLY A 23 11.24 5.57 6.22
CA GLY A 23 10.80 5.03 7.51
C GLY A 23 10.48 3.54 7.52
N GLU A 24 10.76 2.81 6.41
CA GLU A 24 10.58 1.37 6.35
C GLU A 24 11.26 0.67 7.53
N HIS A 25 10.62 -0.31 8.10
CA HIS A 25 11.04 -1.07 9.29
C HIS A 25 11.18 -0.23 10.57
N ALA A 26 11.76 0.96 10.50
CA ALA A 26 11.99 1.82 11.67
C ALA A 26 10.66 2.30 12.31
N VAL A 27 9.60 2.40 11.53
CA VAL A 27 8.26 2.84 12.00
C VAL A 27 7.67 1.91 13.07
N VAL A 28 7.97 0.62 13.05
CA VAL A 28 7.51 -0.33 14.09
C VAL A 28 8.26 -0.16 15.40
N PHE A 29 9.36 0.60 15.39
CA PHE A 29 10.17 0.96 16.55
C PHE A 29 10.00 2.43 16.96
N GLY A 30 8.85 3.05 16.57
CA GLY A 30 8.50 4.41 16.98
C GLY A 30 9.15 5.53 16.18
N GLN A 31 9.89 5.21 15.11
CA GLN A 31 10.44 6.24 14.23
C GLN A 31 9.38 6.72 13.21
N PRO A 32 9.44 7.97 12.75
CA PRO A 32 8.51 8.46 11.74
C PRO A 32 8.70 7.77 10.39
N ALA A 33 7.60 7.67 9.63
CA ALA A 33 7.61 7.28 8.23
C ALA A 33 6.97 8.36 7.37
N ILE A 34 7.36 8.42 6.08
CA ILE A 34 6.67 9.20 5.05
C ILE A 34 6.15 8.20 4.02
N ALA A 35 4.85 8.25 3.78
CA ALA A 35 4.20 7.39 2.81
C ALA A 35 3.27 8.20 1.90
N SER A 36 2.98 7.67 0.73
CA SER A 36 2.11 8.32 -0.25
C SER A 36 1.20 7.31 -0.92
N THR A 37 0.00 7.75 -1.28
CA THR A 37 -0.81 7.05 -2.25
C THR A 37 -0.22 7.19 -3.65
N ILE A 38 -0.57 6.24 -4.53
CA ILE A 38 -0.21 6.24 -5.96
C ILE A 38 -1.48 6.22 -6.81
N ASP A 39 -1.35 6.56 -8.09
CA ASP A 39 -2.44 6.61 -9.07
C ASP A 39 -2.99 5.26 -9.52
N ARG A 40 -2.44 4.16 -9.01
CA ARG A 40 -2.92 2.80 -9.23
C ARG A 40 -3.64 2.30 -7.99
N GLY A 41 -4.75 1.60 -8.19
CA GLY A 41 -5.59 1.18 -7.05
C GLY A 41 -6.30 -0.14 -7.29
N ILE A 42 -7.18 -0.45 -6.35
CA ILE A 42 -8.14 -1.55 -6.39
C ILE A 42 -9.54 -0.96 -6.44
N ARG A 43 -10.40 -1.53 -7.30
CA ARG A 43 -11.83 -1.25 -7.38
C ARG A 43 -12.60 -2.53 -7.08
N VAL A 44 -13.60 -2.43 -6.23
CA VAL A 44 -14.49 -3.53 -5.88
C VAL A 44 -15.91 -3.14 -6.26
N ALA A 45 -16.47 -3.85 -7.24
CA ALA A 45 -17.88 -3.76 -7.53
C ALA A 45 -18.65 -4.60 -6.50
N VAL A 46 -19.62 -3.99 -5.84
CA VAL A 46 -20.47 -4.63 -4.82
C VAL A 46 -21.89 -4.66 -5.32
N SER A 47 -22.47 -5.85 -5.36
CA SER A 47 -23.88 -6.07 -5.72
C SER A 47 -24.60 -6.86 -4.64
N ARG A 48 -25.91 -6.59 -4.46
CA ARG A 48 -26.76 -7.34 -3.53
C ARG A 48 -27.30 -8.59 -4.19
N ARG A 49 -27.32 -9.68 -3.44
CA ARG A 49 -27.92 -10.96 -3.79
C ARG A 49 -29.11 -11.19 -2.85
N ALA A 50 -30.24 -10.55 -3.15
CA ALA A 50 -31.43 -10.61 -2.30
C ALA A 50 -31.78 -12.07 -1.92
N GLY A 51 -31.96 -12.32 -0.61
CA GLY A 51 -32.30 -13.64 -0.08
C GLY A 51 -31.17 -14.66 -0.06
N ALA A 52 -29.91 -14.27 -0.36
CA ALA A 52 -28.78 -15.20 -0.26
C ALA A 52 -28.44 -15.50 1.21
N THR A 53 -28.34 -16.79 1.52
CA THR A 53 -27.98 -17.29 2.85
C THR A 53 -26.58 -17.92 2.90
N ASP A 54 -25.94 -18.06 1.74
CA ASP A 54 -24.67 -18.77 1.53
C ASP A 54 -23.42 -17.90 1.78
N GLY A 55 -23.58 -16.74 2.42
CA GLY A 55 -22.49 -15.84 2.76
C GLY A 55 -22.00 -14.99 1.59
N PRO A 56 -21.10 -14.03 1.85
CA PRO A 56 -20.55 -13.15 0.81
C PRO A 56 -19.70 -13.97 -0.17
N VAL A 57 -19.73 -13.56 -1.45
CA VAL A 57 -18.92 -14.17 -2.51
C VAL A 57 -17.98 -13.13 -3.08
N LEU A 58 -16.69 -13.40 -3.08
CA LEU A 58 -15.69 -12.59 -3.76
C LEU A 58 -15.26 -13.30 -5.03
N ARG A 59 -15.24 -12.55 -6.13
CA ARG A 59 -14.69 -12.95 -7.43
C ARG A 59 -13.58 -11.98 -7.82
N SER A 60 -12.61 -12.44 -8.56
CA SER A 60 -11.56 -11.58 -9.09
C SER A 60 -11.23 -11.94 -10.52
N THR A 61 -11.04 -10.91 -11.33
CA THR A 61 -10.42 -11.00 -12.66
C THR A 61 -8.90 -10.85 -12.57
N ASN A 62 -8.40 -10.45 -11.41
CA ASN A 62 -6.97 -10.28 -11.17
C ASN A 62 -6.33 -11.66 -10.94
N ALA A 63 -5.29 -11.99 -11.72
CA ALA A 63 -4.56 -13.27 -11.65
C ALA A 63 -3.99 -13.63 -10.27
N MET A 64 -4.09 -12.72 -9.31
CA MET A 64 -3.54 -12.83 -7.96
C MET A 64 -4.52 -13.23 -6.88
N LEU A 65 -5.80 -13.02 -7.13
CA LEU A 65 -6.86 -13.48 -6.26
C LEU A 65 -7.53 -14.68 -6.93
N PRO A 66 -7.97 -15.70 -6.15
CA PRO A 66 -8.69 -16.83 -6.72
C PRO A 66 -9.95 -16.32 -7.42
N THR A 67 -10.34 -16.97 -8.49
CA THR A 67 -11.54 -16.66 -9.27
C THR A 67 -12.82 -16.64 -8.41
N ARG A 68 -12.81 -17.31 -7.25
CA ARG A 68 -13.93 -17.32 -6.31
C ARG A 68 -13.43 -17.59 -4.88
N CYS A 69 -14.04 -16.89 -3.92
CA CYS A 69 -13.79 -17.11 -2.49
C CYS A 69 -15.08 -16.94 -1.69
N ARG A 70 -15.31 -17.83 -0.69
CA ARG A 70 -16.42 -17.79 0.28
C ARG A 70 -15.90 -17.91 1.70
N PRO A 71 -16.53 -17.27 2.71
CA PRO A 71 -16.04 -17.24 4.09
C PRO A 71 -16.28 -18.53 4.89
N ASP A 72 -17.07 -19.46 4.39
CA ASP A 72 -17.40 -20.68 5.11
C ASP A 72 -16.16 -21.52 5.41
N PRO A 73 -16.12 -22.28 6.55
CA PRO A 73 -14.94 -23.09 6.91
C PRO A 73 -14.51 -24.05 5.81
N ASP A 74 -15.49 -24.65 5.10
CA ASP A 74 -15.29 -25.55 3.97
C ASP A 74 -15.42 -24.82 2.61
N GLY A 75 -15.39 -23.47 2.61
CA GLY A 75 -15.59 -22.64 1.44
C GLY A 75 -14.38 -22.62 0.51
N GLU A 76 -14.63 -22.21 -0.73
CA GLU A 76 -13.60 -22.07 -1.78
C GLU A 76 -12.68 -20.87 -1.52
N GLY A 77 -11.40 -21.01 -1.82
CA GLY A 77 -10.41 -19.93 -1.83
C GLY A 77 -9.41 -19.96 -0.67
N PRO A 78 -8.41 -19.07 -0.69
CA PRO A 78 -7.37 -19.02 0.32
C PRO A 78 -7.93 -18.73 1.71
N GLU A 79 -7.41 -19.43 2.70
CA GLU A 79 -7.86 -19.34 4.09
C GLU A 79 -7.88 -17.90 4.62
N ARG A 80 -6.80 -17.13 4.40
CA ARG A 80 -6.74 -15.72 4.85
C ARG A 80 -7.81 -14.84 4.24
N LEU A 81 -8.16 -15.07 2.97
CA LEU A 81 -9.23 -14.30 2.33
C LEU A 81 -10.59 -14.70 2.86
N ARG A 82 -10.82 -15.99 3.16
CA ARG A 82 -12.02 -16.48 3.83
C ARG A 82 -12.18 -15.87 5.22
N GLN A 83 -11.11 -15.85 6.02
CA GLN A 83 -11.08 -15.21 7.33
C GLN A 83 -11.36 -13.70 7.23
N ALA A 84 -10.80 -13.01 6.23
CA ALA A 84 -11.07 -11.59 6.00
C ALA A 84 -12.56 -11.32 5.67
N LEU A 85 -13.18 -12.15 4.83
CA LEU A 85 -14.62 -12.04 4.52
C LEU A 85 -15.50 -12.34 5.74
N ALA A 86 -15.15 -13.33 6.57
CA ALA A 86 -15.82 -13.61 7.82
C ALA A 86 -15.73 -12.43 8.80
N LEU A 87 -14.53 -11.86 8.96
CA LEU A 87 -14.31 -10.69 9.79
C LEU A 87 -15.08 -9.46 9.30
N LEU A 88 -15.16 -9.23 8.00
CA LEU A 88 -15.97 -8.14 7.43
C LEU A 88 -17.45 -8.28 7.78
N ARG A 89 -17.96 -9.52 7.85
CA ARG A 89 -19.33 -9.79 8.32
C ARG A 89 -19.50 -9.40 9.80
N GLU A 90 -18.54 -9.70 10.64
CA GLU A 90 -18.56 -9.30 12.07
C GLU A 90 -18.50 -7.77 12.23
N LEU A 91 -17.61 -7.10 11.47
CA LEU A 91 -17.38 -5.66 11.58
C LEU A 91 -18.46 -4.79 10.93
N CYS A 92 -19.07 -5.26 9.84
CA CYS A 92 -20.04 -4.51 9.03
C CYS A 92 -21.47 -5.04 9.14
N GLY A 93 -21.70 -6.10 9.94
CA GLY A 93 -23.01 -6.68 10.20
C GLY A 93 -23.37 -7.86 9.30
N GLU A 94 -24.32 -8.69 9.77
CA GLU A 94 -24.77 -9.94 9.12
C GLU A 94 -25.29 -9.74 7.67
N ARG A 95 -25.76 -8.56 7.34
CA ARG A 95 -26.21 -8.18 5.98
C ARG A 95 -25.13 -8.34 4.90
N VAL A 96 -23.84 -8.36 5.25
CA VAL A 96 -22.73 -8.65 4.33
C VAL A 96 -22.87 -10.02 3.67
N ARG A 97 -23.64 -10.95 4.24
CA ARG A 97 -23.96 -12.27 3.64
C ARG A 97 -24.62 -12.17 2.27
N GLU A 98 -25.39 -11.09 2.05
CA GLU A 98 -26.12 -10.87 0.81
C GLU A 98 -25.27 -10.19 -0.27
N LEU A 99 -23.99 -9.92 -0.01
CA LEU A 99 -23.14 -9.19 -0.94
C LEU A 99 -22.33 -10.13 -1.84
N SER A 100 -22.14 -9.68 -3.06
CA SER A 100 -21.18 -10.23 -4.01
C SER A 100 -20.16 -9.16 -4.35
N PHE A 101 -18.89 -9.51 -4.29
CA PHE A 101 -17.76 -8.63 -4.57
C PHE A 101 -17.06 -9.08 -5.86
N SER A 102 -16.83 -8.14 -6.78
CA SER A 102 -15.98 -8.35 -7.95
C SER A 102 -14.79 -7.41 -7.87
N VAL A 103 -13.60 -7.97 -7.76
CA VAL A 103 -12.36 -7.20 -7.54
C VAL A 103 -11.63 -7.03 -8.85
N ASP A 104 -11.33 -5.78 -9.18
CA ASP A 104 -10.44 -5.38 -10.25
C ASP A 104 -9.30 -4.53 -9.69
N GLY A 105 -8.10 -4.64 -10.23
CA GLY A 105 -6.98 -3.89 -9.68
C GLY A 105 -5.78 -3.75 -10.59
N ALA A 106 -5.24 -2.54 -10.62
CA ALA A 106 -4.05 -2.16 -11.38
C ALA A 106 -2.74 -2.25 -10.56
N ILE A 107 -2.80 -2.70 -9.31
CA ILE A 107 -1.62 -2.83 -8.47
C ILE A 107 -0.93 -4.17 -8.77
N PRO A 108 0.35 -4.18 -9.19
CA PRO A 108 1.08 -5.43 -9.37
C PRO A 108 1.17 -6.22 -8.07
N ALA A 109 0.97 -7.52 -8.21
CA ALA A 109 0.96 -8.42 -7.08
C ALA A 109 2.32 -8.60 -6.43
N GLY A 110 2.32 -8.73 -5.10
CA GLY A 110 3.55 -8.97 -4.35
C GLY A 110 4.58 -7.84 -4.49
N ALA A 111 4.18 -6.71 -5.09
CA ALA A 111 5.05 -5.56 -5.28
C ALA A 111 5.27 -4.71 -4.01
N GLY A 112 4.61 -5.03 -2.89
CA GLY A 112 4.72 -4.21 -1.68
C GLY A 112 4.02 -2.84 -1.77
N LEU A 113 3.17 -2.67 -2.79
CA LEU A 113 2.43 -1.42 -3.08
C LEU A 113 1.08 -1.31 -2.33
N GLY A 114 0.91 -2.07 -1.25
CA GLY A 114 -0.26 -1.98 -0.39
C GLY A 114 -1.53 -2.65 -0.92
N SER A 115 -1.42 -3.66 -1.78
CA SER A 115 -2.60 -4.31 -2.39
C SER A 115 -3.58 -4.92 -1.38
N SER A 116 -3.10 -5.51 -0.27
CA SER A 116 -3.97 -6.04 0.79
C SER A 116 -4.71 -4.94 1.54
N ALA A 117 -4.02 -3.86 1.90
CA ALA A 117 -4.62 -2.71 2.56
C ALA A 117 -5.61 -1.98 1.64
N ALA A 118 -5.27 -1.82 0.34
CA ALA A 118 -6.19 -1.25 -0.64
C ALA A 118 -7.45 -2.11 -0.82
N LEU A 119 -7.29 -3.44 -0.86
CA LEU A 119 -8.44 -4.36 -0.92
C LEU A 119 -9.32 -4.22 0.34
N ALA A 120 -8.72 -4.19 1.53
CA ALA A 120 -9.46 -4.03 2.78
C ALA A 120 -10.26 -2.72 2.79
N VAL A 121 -9.63 -1.60 2.45
CA VAL A 121 -10.31 -0.28 2.38
C VAL A 121 -11.42 -0.28 1.33
N ALA A 122 -11.16 -0.80 0.12
CA ALA A 122 -12.15 -0.85 -0.95
C ALA A 122 -13.35 -1.72 -0.60
N LEU A 123 -13.14 -2.86 0.06
CA LEU A 123 -14.23 -3.73 0.54
C LEU A 123 -15.08 -3.01 1.58
N VAL A 124 -14.47 -2.39 2.61
CA VAL A 124 -15.22 -1.68 3.66
C VAL A 124 -16.00 -0.51 3.08
N ARG A 125 -15.39 0.33 2.22
CA ARG A 125 -16.09 1.41 1.52
C ARG A 125 -17.27 0.90 0.70
N GLY A 126 -17.06 -0.12 -0.11
CA GLY A 126 -18.09 -0.70 -0.96
C GLY A 126 -19.25 -1.31 -0.16
N ILE A 127 -18.99 -1.94 0.97
CA ILE A 127 -20.01 -2.45 1.88
C ILE A 127 -20.88 -1.29 2.37
N HIS A 128 -20.30 -0.25 2.94
CA HIS A 128 -21.07 0.91 3.45
C HIS A 128 -21.85 1.59 2.34
N GLN A 129 -21.23 1.83 1.20
CA GLN A 129 -21.89 2.45 0.06
C GLN A 129 -23.07 1.61 -0.47
N SER A 130 -22.98 0.27 -0.42
CA SER A 130 -24.07 -0.61 -0.86
C SER A 130 -25.32 -0.49 0.01
N TYR A 131 -25.22 0.06 1.21
CA TYR A 131 -26.32 0.34 2.13
C TYR A 131 -26.64 1.84 2.25
N GLY A 132 -26.01 2.70 1.44
CA GLY A 132 -26.19 4.15 1.51
C GLY A 132 -25.67 4.77 2.80
N GLU A 133 -24.69 4.13 3.45
CA GLU A 133 -24.15 4.55 4.73
C GLU A 133 -22.83 5.30 4.53
N ALA A 134 -22.70 6.45 5.17
CA ALA A 134 -21.41 7.09 5.32
C ALA A 134 -20.54 6.35 6.34
N ILE A 135 -19.23 6.37 6.14
CA ILE A 135 -18.23 5.88 7.09
C ILE A 135 -17.18 6.97 7.27
N ASP A 136 -16.86 7.28 8.52
CA ASP A 136 -15.77 8.21 8.84
C ASP A 136 -14.41 7.52 8.68
N ASP A 137 -13.37 8.34 8.52
CA ASP A 137 -12.02 7.85 8.24
C ASP A 137 -11.44 7.02 9.39
N ASP A 138 -11.71 7.38 10.65
CA ASP A 138 -11.20 6.64 11.81
C ASP A 138 -11.82 5.22 11.86
N THR A 139 -13.13 5.12 11.70
CA THR A 139 -13.83 3.81 11.62
C THR A 139 -13.34 3.00 10.42
N LEU A 140 -13.11 3.63 9.27
CA LEU A 140 -12.59 2.96 8.09
C LEU A 140 -11.17 2.45 8.29
N ILE A 141 -10.29 3.25 8.92
CA ILE A 141 -8.93 2.87 9.29
C ILE A 141 -8.96 1.66 10.22
N ASP A 142 -9.76 1.69 11.28
CA ASP A 142 -9.83 0.60 12.26
C ASP A 142 -10.31 -0.71 11.63
N ARG A 143 -11.35 -0.67 10.79
CA ARG A 143 -11.86 -1.86 10.10
C ARG A 143 -10.87 -2.41 9.08
N ALA A 144 -10.25 -1.54 8.28
CA ALA A 144 -9.22 -1.93 7.34
C ALA A 144 -8.00 -2.53 8.05
N PHE A 145 -7.59 -1.96 9.19
CA PHE A 145 -6.52 -2.49 10.03
C PHE A 145 -6.83 -3.89 10.55
N ALA A 146 -8.06 -4.12 11.03
CA ALA A 146 -8.49 -5.43 11.50
C ALA A 146 -8.39 -6.49 10.38
N VAL A 147 -8.83 -6.14 9.16
CA VAL A 147 -8.71 -7.01 7.98
C VAL A 147 -7.25 -7.25 7.61
N GLU A 148 -6.41 -6.20 7.65
CA GLU A 148 -4.99 -6.32 7.31
C GLU A 148 -4.22 -7.22 8.30
N ARG A 149 -4.61 -7.25 9.57
CA ARG A 149 -4.07 -8.18 10.57
C ARG A 149 -4.27 -9.64 10.19
N VAL A 150 -5.35 -9.98 9.50
CA VAL A 150 -5.58 -11.33 8.98
C VAL A 150 -4.51 -11.71 7.95
N PHE A 151 -4.09 -10.76 7.11
CA PHE A 151 -3.08 -11.00 6.07
C PHE A 151 -1.65 -10.97 6.62
N HIS A 152 -1.34 -10.06 7.54
CA HIS A 152 0.03 -9.72 7.93
C HIS A 152 0.35 -9.92 9.42
N GLY A 153 -0.61 -10.32 10.25
CA GLY A 153 -0.43 -10.58 11.69
C GLY A 153 -0.26 -9.29 12.50
N ASN A 154 0.86 -8.62 12.41
CA ASN A 154 1.15 -7.37 13.14
C ASN A 154 1.63 -6.27 12.19
N PRO A 155 0.73 -5.67 11.41
CA PRO A 155 1.07 -4.58 10.49
C PRO A 155 1.44 -3.30 11.25
N SER A 156 2.22 -2.43 10.60
CA SER A 156 2.67 -1.16 11.20
C SER A 156 1.56 -0.11 11.37
N GLY A 157 0.48 -0.23 10.61
CA GLY A 157 -0.57 0.77 10.54
C GLY A 157 -0.40 1.80 9.41
N VAL A 158 0.79 1.91 8.84
CA VAL A 158 1.08 2.91 7.79
C VAL A 158 0.23 2.71 6.54
N ASP A 159 0.07 1.47 6.09
CA ASP A 159 -0.47 1.15 4.77
C ASP A 159 -1.93 1.61 4.62
N HIS A 160 -2.84 1.10 5.45
CA HIS A 160 -4.25 1.47 5.39
C HIS A 160 -4.49 2.92 5.80
N THR A 161 -3.74 3.47 6.78
CA THR A 161 -3.83 4.89 7.16
C THR A 161 -3.46 5.79 5.98
N THR A 162 -2.36 5.50 5.26
CA THR A 162 -1.98 6.25 4.05
C THR A 162 -3.08 6.21 3.00
N ILE A 163 -3.66 5.03 2.77
CA ILE A 163 -4.69 4.83 1.74
C ILE A 163 -5.98 5.58 2.08
N VAL A 164 -6.38 5.60 3.35
CA VAL A 164 -7.61 6.28 3.79
C VAL A 164 -7.43 7.79 3.80
N THR A 165 -6.32 8.28 4.38
CA THR A 165 -6.02 9.72 4.45
C THR A 165 -5.77 10.32 3.06
N GLY A 166 -5.15 9.54 2.15
CA GLY A 166 -4.79 10.02 0.81
C GLY A 166 -3.59 10.97 0.81
N GLY A 167 -3.02 11.19 -0.37
CA GLY A 167 -1.87 12.09 -0.55
C GLY A 167 -0.58 11.57 0.06
N VAL A 168 0.29 12.50 0.42
CA VAL A 168 1.54 12.24 1.15
C VAL A 168 1.32 12.53 2.62
N ILE A 169 1.70 11.59 3.48
CA ILE A 169 1.56 11.72 4.93
C ILE A 169 2.89 11.47 5.64
N ALA A 170 3.11 12.20 6.73
CA ALA A 170 4.02 11.78 7.78
C ALA A 170 3.22 11.00 8.83
N TYR A 171 3.74 9.83 9.18
CA TYR A 171 3.11 8.88 10.09
C TYR A 171 4.04 8.56 11.25
N GLU A 172 3.54 8.66 12.48
CA GLU A 172 4.24 8.21 13.67
C GLU A 172 3.31 7.24 14.42
N ARG A 173 3.81 6.04 14.67
CA ARG A 173 3.03 5.03 15.40
C ARG A 173 2.82 5.47 16.84
N GLY A 174 1.58 5.39 17.34
CA GLY A 174 1.29 5.63 18.75
C GLY A 174 1.98 4.61 19.65
N ALA A 175 2.47 5.08 20.80
CA ALA A 175 3.02 4.21 21.85
C ALA A 175 1.87 3.60 22.67
N ASP A 176 2.08 2.39 23.19
CA ASP A 176 1.24 1.73 24.20
C ASP A 176 -0.28 1.74 23.89
N GLY A 177 -0.64 1.56 22.60
CA GLY A 177 -2.04 1.52 22.16
C GLY A 177 -2.67 2.89 21.90
N ALA A 178 -1.91 3.97 21.98
CA ALA A 178 -2.36 5.29 21.55
C ALA A 178 -2.57 5.33 20.02
N SER A 179 -3.44 6.21 19.56
CA SER A 179 -3.66 6.45 18.14
C SER A 179 -2.38 6.96 17.47
N ALA A 180 -2.18 6.58 16.21
CA ALA A 180 -1.07 7.08 15.43
C ALA A 180 -1.21 8.59 15.18
N LYS A 181 -0.08 9.30 15.14
CA LYS A 181 -0.07 10.70 14.72
C LYS A 181 0.13 10.75 13.20
N VAL A 182 -0.85 11.30 12.52
CA VAL A 182 -0.87 11.45 11.07
C VAL A 182 -0.84 12.92 10.71
N SER A 183 0.06 13.32 9.83
CA SER A 183 0.19 14.71 9.36
C SER A 183 0.26 14.71 7.84
N PRO A 184 -0.80 15.13 7.13
CA PRO A 184 -0.75 15.30 5.69
C PRO A 184 0.30 16.35 5.28
N LEU A 185 1.03 16.07 4.20
CA LEU A 185 2.00 16.98 3.61
C LEU A 185 1.42 17.62 2.34
N THR A 186 1.74 18.90 2.15
CA THR A 186 1.45 19.59 0.89
C THR A 186 2.75 19.75 0.12
N LEU A 187 2.78 19.21 -1.11
CA LEU A 187 3.95 19.31 -1.98
C LEU A 187 3.84 20.57 -2.86
N PRO A 188 4.85 21.45 -2.88
CA PRO A 188 4.79 22.69 -3.66
C PRO A 188 4.94 22.44 -5.16
N ARG A 189 5.48 21.28 -5.55
CA ARG A 189 5.69 20.85 -6.94
C ARG A 189 5.37 19.39 -7.13
N THR A 190 5.25 18.94 -8.38
CA THR A 190 5.07 17.53 -8.73
C THR A 190 6.28 16.72 -8.31
N VAL A 191 6.06 15.60 -7.67
CA VAL A 191 7.08 14.59 -7.35
C VAL A 191 6.78 13.37 -8.19
N ARG A 192 7.59 13.17 -9.24
CA ARG A 192 7.43 12.06 -10.19
C ARG A 192 8.37 10.93 -9.84
N LEU A 193 7.86 9.71 -9.86
CA LEU A 193 8.60 8.50 -9.57
C LEU A 193 8.51 7.51 -10.74
N ALA A 194 9.61 6.83 -11.02
CA ALA A 194 9.59 5.57 -11.75
C ALA A 194 9.60 4.42 -10.73
N ILE A 195 8.70 3.47 -10.89
CA ILE A 195 8.57 2.31 -10.01
C ILE A 195 8.93 1.06 -10.81
N GLY A 196 9.88 0.28 -10.30
CA GLY A 196 10.24 -1.05 -10.80
C GLY A 196 9.87 -2.13 -9.79
N VAL A 197 9.45 -3.30 -10.25
CA VAL A 197 9.06 -4.43 -9.40
C VAL A 197 10.12 -5.53 -9.49
N ALA A 198 10.89 -5.72 -8.41
CA ALA A 198 11.99 -6.70 -8.31
C ALA A 198 11.51 -8.16 -8.21
N GLY A 199 10.21 -8.40 -8.42
CA GLY A 199 9.58 -9.69 -8.25
C GLY A 199 8.79 -9.80 -6.94
N PRO A 200 8.06 -10.91 -6.75
CA PRO A 200 7.28 -11.10 -5.54
C PRO A 200 8.23 -11.23 -4.34
N HIS A 201 7.93 -10.49 -3.27
CA HIS A 201 8.65 -10.68 -2.01
C HIS A 201 8.29 -12.05 -1.38
N ALA A 202 9.24 -12.69 -0.70
CA ALA A 202 9.11 -14.00 -0.06
C ALA A 202 8.13 -14.03 1.14
N GLY A 203 7.20 -13.07 1.21
CA GLY A 203 6.25 -12.84 2.30
C GLY A 203 6.81 -11.85 3.32
N THR A 204 6.09 -10.75 3.51
CA THR A 204 6.45 -9.68 4.47
C THR A 204 6.73 -10.23 5.86
N ALA A 205 5.96 -11.23 6.30
CA ALA A 205 6.11 -11.85 7.62
C ALA A 205 7.48 -12.52 7.80
N ASN A 206 7.96 -13.25 6.80
CA ASN A 206 9.25 -13.96 6.87
C ASN A 206 10.43 -12.97 6.85
N ALA A 207 10.39 -11.94 6.01
CA ALA A 207 11.43 -10.91 5.96
C ALA A 207 11.51 -10.13 7.29
N VAL A 208 10.38 -9.75 7.85
CA VAL A 208 10.30 -9.05 9.14
C VAL A 208 10.77 -9.98 10.29
N ALA A 209 10.41 -11.26 10.28
CA ALA A 209 10.85 -12.21 11.29
C ALA A 209 12.37 -12.41 11.26
N ALA A 210 12.95 -12.57 10.06
CA ALA A 210 14.39 -12.70 9.89
C ALA A 210 15.15 -11.43 10.32
N LEU A 211 14.60 -10.26 10.04
CA LEU A 211 15.16 -8.99 10.52
C LEU A 211 15.10 -8.88 12.05
N ARG A 212 13.98 -9.23 12.68
CA ARG A 212 13.84 -9.24 14.14
C ARG A 212 14.86 -10.15 14.80
N GLU A 213 15.10 -11.33 14.23
CA GLU A 213 16.07 -12.28 14.79
C GLU A 213 17.51 -11.73 14.67
N ARG A 214 17.87 -11.07 13.58
CA ARG A 214 19.17 -10.39 13.44
C ARG A 214 19.30 -9.24 14.43
N ALA A 215 18.27 -8.39 14.57
CA ALA A 215 18.24 -7.27 15.48
C ALA A 215 18.38 -7.74 16.94
N ARG A 216 17.78 -8.86 17.32
CA ARG A 216 17.91 -9.42 18.66
C ARG A 216 19.33 -9.86 19.01
N ARG A 217 20.14 -10.26 18.01
CA ARG A 217 21.55 -10.63 18.23
C ARG A 217 22.47 -9.42 18.37
N HIS A 218 22.10 -8.27 17.79
CA HIS A 218 22.91 -7.05 17.79
C HIS A 218 22.07 -5.79 18.08
N PRO A 219 21.39 -5.70 19.24
CA PRO A 219 20.33 -4.72 19.49
C PRO A 219 20.80 -3.28 19.34
N ASP A 220 21.98 -2.93 19.87
CA ASP A 220 22.49 -1.56 19.85
C ASP A 220 22.83 -1.08 18.42
N HIS A 221 23.32 -2.00 17.56
CA HIS A 221 23.62 -1.67 16.17
C HIS A 221 22.32 -1.44 15.36
N TYR A 222 21.33 -2.31 15.55
CA TYR A 222 20.05 -2.16 14.85
C TYR A 222 19.26 -0.94 15.35
N ALA A 223 19.30 -0.61 16.64
CA ALA A 223 18.69 0.61 17.16
C ALA A 223 19.25 1.86 16.46
N ARG A 224 20.59 1.95 16.30
CA ARG A 224 21.22 3.06 15.56
C ARG A 224 20.80 3.12 14.08
N LEU A 225 20.60 1.97 13.43
CA LEU A 225 20.10 1.94 12.04
C LEU A 225 18.66 2.47 11.98
N TYR A 226 17.79 2.08 12.90
CA TYR A 226 16.40 2.59 12.97
C TYR A 226 16.38 4.08 13.30
N ASP A 227 17.20 4.56 14.22
CA ASP A 227 17.33 5.99 14.53
C ASP A 227 17.82 6.79 13.32
N GLY A 228 18.78 6.25 12.56
CA GLY A 228 19.26 6.84 11.31
C GLY A 228 18.17 6.96 10.26
N ILE A 229 17.38 5.90 10.05
CA ILE A 229 16.25 5.92 9.11
C ILE A 229 15.20 6.96 9.58
N GLY A 230 14.92 7.03 10.88
CA GLY A 230 14.01 8.03 11.43
C GLY A 230 14.51 9.47 11.23
N ALA A 231 15.81 9.70 11.38
CA ALA A 231 16.44 11.00 11.10
C ALA A 231 16.29 11.38 9.62
N LEU A 232 16.51 10.43 8.70
CA LEU A 232 16.29 10.65 7.26
C LEU A 232 14.83 11.00 6.96
N ALA A 233 13.86 10.31 7.57
CA ALA A 233 12.45 10.61 7.38
C ALA A 233 12.10 12.04 7.84
N ARG A 234 12.63 12.48 9.00
CA ARG A 234 12.42 13.87 9.48
C ARG A 234 13.03 14.90 8.52
N SER A 235 14.23 14.68 8.04
CA SER A 235 14.88 15.58 7.07
C SER A 235 14.15 15.61 5.74
N ALA A 236 13.75 14.44 5.22
CA ALA A 236 13.04 14.31 3.96
C ALA A 236 11.68 15.02 3.99
N ARG A 237 10.98 15.02 5.12
CA ARG A 237 9.76 15.82 5.31
C ARG A 237 10.00 17.30 5.00
N VAL A 238 11.05 17.88 5.58
CA VAL A 238 11.38 19.31 5.40
C VAL A 238 11.69 19.62 3.93
N HIS A 239 12.48 18.78 3.27
CA HIS A 239 12.85 18.97 1.86
C HIS A 239 11.69 18.76 0.91
N LEU A 240 10.79 17.80 1.19
CA LEU A 240 9.56 17.60 0.41
C LEU A 240 8.63 18.81 0.51
N GLU A 241 8.41 19.35 1.73
CA GLU A 241 7.59 20.54 1.97
C GLU A 241 8.17 21.81 1.31
N ARG A 242 9.49 21.84 1.05
CA ARG A 242 10.18 22.91 0.32
C ARG A 242 10.33 22.67 -1.18
N GLY A 243 10.02 21.46 -1.67
CA GLY A 243 10.21 21.08 -3.07
C GLY A 243 11.66 20.89 -3.50
N GLU A 244 12.56 20.62 -2.56
CA GLU A 244 14.01 20.45 -2.77
C GLU A 244 14.32 19.00 -3.19
N LEU A 245 13.90 18.61 -4.41
CA LEU A 245 13.92 17.20 -4.85
C LEU A 245 15.32 16.59 -4.92
N ALA A 246 16.36 17.37 -5.24
CA ALA A 246 17.74 16.86 -5.25
C ALA A 246 18.14 16.36 -3.84
N ALA A 247 17.85 17.15 -2.79
CA ALA A 247 18.12 16.75 -1.42
C ALA A 247 17.28 15.53 -1.00
N VAL A 248 16.01 15.45 -1.43
CA VAL A 248 15.19 14.24 -1.21
C VAL A 248 15.82 13.02 -1.85
N GLY A 249 16.35 13.14 -3.07
CA GLY A 249 17.04 12.07 -3.78
C GLY A 249 18.28 11.57 -3.04
N GLU A 250 19.14 12.48 -2.58
CA GLU A 250 20.32 12.13 -1.75
C GLU A 250 19.92 11.36 -0.49
N LEU A 251 18.85 11.79 0.20
CA LEU A 251 18.31 11.08 1.37
C LEU A 251 17.73 9.71 1.02
N MET A 252 17.14 9.53 -0.17
CA MET A 252 16.68 8.23 -0.64
C MET A 252 17.85 7.26 -0.82
N ASP A 253 18.95 7.69 -1.43
CA ASP A 253 20.13 6.85 -1.59
C ASP A 253 20.78 6.49 -0.25
N LEU A 254 20.85 7.43 0.69
CA LEU A 254 21.28 7.15 2.06
C LEU A 254 20.37 6.11 2.73
N ASN A 255 19.05 6.26 2.58
CA ASN A 255 18.09 5.31 3.14
C ASN A 255 18.25 3.91 2.53
N GLN A 256 18.52 3.81 1.20
CA GLN A 256 18.84 2.51 0.57
C GLN A 256 20.06 1.86 1.23
N GLY A 257 21.09 2.64 1.56
CA GLY A 257 22.25 2.15 2.31
C GLY A 257 21.87 1.54 3.68
N TYR A 258 21.01 2.22 4.43
CA TYR A 258 20.48 1.69 5.71
C TYR A 258 19.64 0.42 5.51
N LEU A 259 18.77 0.39 4.50
CA LEU A 259 17.94 -0.79 4.20
C LEU A 259 18.81 -1.98 3.75
N ASN A 260 19.91 -1.71 3.05
CA ASN A 260 20.91 -2.72 2.71
C ASN A 260 21.62 -3.24 3.98
N ALA A 261 22.02 -2.35 4.88
CA ALA A 261 22.63 -2.72 6.17
C ALA A 261 21.66 -3.54 7.05
N LEU A 262 20.36 -3.25 7.00
CA LEU A 262 19.31 -4.09 7.62
C LEU A 262 19.20 -5.48 6.97
N GLY A 263 19.80 -5.71 5.80
CA GLY A 263 19.76 -6.97 5.06
C GLY A 263 18.38 -7.28 4.47
N VAL A 264 17.64 -6.25 4.06
CA VAL A 264 16.32 -6.37 3.43
C VAL A 264 16.34 -6.12 1.92
N SER A 265 17.49 -5.69 1.37
CA SER A 265 17.71 -5.60 -0.07
C SER A 265 18.03 -6.97 -0.68
N THR A 266 17.89 -7.08 -1.99
CA THR A 266 18.18 -8.29 -2.79
C THR A 266 18.96 -7.92 -4.06
N PRO A 267 19.63 -8.88 -4.72
CA PRO A 267 20.29 -8.61 -5.99
C PRO A 267 19.38 -7.97 -7.05
N ALA A 268 18.11 -8.35 -7.11
CA ALA A 268 17.14 -7.75 -8.06
C ALA A 268 16.82 -6.30 -7.69
N ILE A 269 16.70 -5.98 -6.39
CA ILE A 269 16.51 -4.59 -5.91
C ILE A 269 17.74 -3.75 -6.26
N GLU A 270 18.94 -4.25 -5.99
CA GLU A 270 20.19 -3.53 -6.29
C GLU A 270 20.38 -3.33 -7.81
N ALA A 271 19.97 -4.30 -8.64
CA ALA A 271 20.00 -4.15 -10.09
C ALA A 271 19.08 -3.02 -10.56
N LEU A 272 17.85 -2.94 -10.03
CA LEU A 272 16.94 -1.84 -10.33
C LEU A 272 17.51 -0.49 -9.84
N CYS A 273 18.11 -0.45 -8.66
CA CYS A 273 18.76 0.75 -8.15
C CYS A 273 19.89 1.22 -9.07
N ALA A 274 20.74 0.31 -9.54
CA ALA A 274 21.81 0.61 -10.48
C ALA A 274 21.28 1.16 -11.80
N ILE A 275 20.29 0.48 -12.41
CA ILE A 275 19.66 0.93 -13.65
C ILE A 275 19.08 2.34 -13.52
N ALA A 276 18.39 2.63 -12.42
CA ALA A 276 17.79 3.95 -12.22
C ALA A 276 18.84 5.06 -12.08
N ARG A 277 19.93 4.81 -11.33
CA ARG A 277 21.05 5.76 -11.20
C ARG A 277 21.73 6.03 -12.52
N GLU A 278 21.99 5.00 -13.32
CA GLU A 278 22.58 5.13 -14.67
C GLU A 278 21.70 5.95 -15.62
N ARG A 279 20.41 6.03 -15.37
CA ARG A 279 19.43 6.80 -16.15
C ARG A 279 19.12 8.17 -15.56
N GLY A 280 19.87 8.61 -14.55
CA GLY A 280 19.80 9.96 -13.99
C GLY A 280 18.70 10.16 -12.96
N ALA A 281 18.26 9.11 -12.26
CA ALA A 281 17.42 9.28 -11.08
C ALA A 281 18.13 10.18 -10.05
N LEU A 282 17.39 11.10 -9.42
CA LEU A 282 17.90 11.94 -8.33
C LEU A 282 18.24 11.12 -7.09
N GLY A 283 17.53 10.02 -6.89
CA GLY A 283 17.76 9.05 -5.82
C GLY A 283 16.86 7.84 -6.01
N VAL A 284 17.26 6.71 -5.44
CA VAL A 284 16.56 5.45 -5.62
C VAL A 284 16.65 4.57 -4.37
N LYS A 285 15.55 3.88 -4.05
CA LYS A 285 15.50 2.94 -2.94
C LYS A 285 14.38 1.92 -3.09
N LEU A 286 14.47 0.84 -2.36
CA LEU A 286 13.34 -0.07 -2.19
C LEU A 286 12.20 0.62 -1.40
N SER A 287 10.97 0.17 -1.58
CA SER A 287 9.80 0.59 -0.81
C SER A 287 9.12 -0.60 -0.16
N GLY A 288 8.83 -0.51 1.13
CA GLY A 288 8.15 -1.54 1.91
C GLY A 288 9.09 -2.51 2.61
N ALA A 289 8.68 -3.78 2.73
CA ALA A 289 9.39 -4.76 3.57
C ALA A 289 10.72 -5.28 2.99
N GLY A 290 11.00 -5.05 1.71
CA GLY A 290 12.16 -5.64 1.04
C GLY A 290 12.02 -7.14 0.78
N GLY A 291 13.13 -7.80 0.45
CA GLY A 291 13.11 -9.21 0.04
C GLY A 291 12.47 -9.44 -1.34
N GLY A 292 12.36 -8.42 -2.15
CA GLY A 292 11.61 -8.25 -3.40
C GLY A 292 10.74 -6.99 -3.33
N GLY A 293 9.70 -6.92 -4.14
CA GLY A 293 8.75 -5.80 -4.13
C GLY A 293 9.20 -4.60 -4.95
N ALA A 294 8.72 -3.41 -4.59
CA ALA A 294 8.95 -2.19 -5.36
C ALA A 294 10.29 -1.52 -5.06
N VAL A 295 10.89 -0.98 -6.12
CA VAL A 295 11.95 0.03 -6.08
C VAL A 295 11.35 1.32 -6.63
N ILE A 296 11.57 2.43 -5.93
CA ILE A 296 11.12 3.76 -6.31
C ILE A 296 12.32 4.62 -6.68
N ALA A 297 12.29 5.24 -7.84
CA ALA A 297 13.32 6.15 -8.34
C ALA A 297 12.74 7.55 -8.52
N LEU A 298 13.27 8.52 -7.81
CA LEU A 298 12.87 9.92 -7.90
C LEU A 298 13.45 10.55 -9.15
N VAL A 299 12.62 11.26 -9.89
CA VAL A 299 13.01 11.91 -11.15
C VAL A 299 12.86 13.42 -11.02
N ASP A 300 13.76 14.15 -11.67
CA ASP A 300 13.62 15.61 -11.80
C ASP A 300 12.42 15.92 -12.72
N ASP A 301 11.48 16.70 -12.23
CA ASP A 301 10.29 17.12 -12.97
C ASP A 301 10.60 18.05 -14.15
N THR A 302 11.81 18.62 -14.20
CA THR A 302 12.28 19.38 -15.38
C THR A 302 12.67 18.48 -16.55
N GLN A 303 12.91 17.19 -16.29
CA GLN A 303 13.19 16.18 -17.33
C GLN A 303 11.90 15.54 -17.81
N LYS A 304 11.34 16.07 -18.90
CA LYS A 304 10.02 15.71 -19.44
C LYS A 304 9.80 14.20 -19.64
N ASP A 305 10.83 13.43 -19.97
CA ASP A 305 10.78 11.99 -20.24
C ASP A 305 11.63 11.15 -19.25
N GLY A 306 12.08 11.75 -18.16
CA GLY A 306 13.01 11.10 -17.22
C GLY A 306 12.45 9.82 -16.62
N ALA A 307 11.21 9.86 -16.11
CA ALA A 307 10.54 8.68 -15.53
C ALA A 307 10.31 7.59 -16.59
N ASP A 308 9.84 7.96 -17.78
CA ASP A 308 9.58 7.00 -18.86
C ASP A 308 10.87 6.35 -19.35
N THR A 309 11.99 7.07 -19.32
CA THR A 309 13.30 6.52 -19.65
C THR A 309 13.73 5.45 -18.66
N ILE A 310 13.54 5.68 -17.36
CA ILE A 310 13.83 4.70 -16.32
C ILE A 310 12.87 3.50 -16.44
N VAL A 311 11.57 3.75 -16.65
CA VAL A 311 10.56 2.69 -16.84
C VAL A 311 10.91 1.78 -18.02
N ARG A 312 11.29 2.37 -19.18
CA ARG A 312 11.74 1.59 -20.33
C ARG A 312 13.00 0.77 -20.05
N ALA A 313 13.94 1.33 -19.27
CA ALA A 313 15.16 0.62 -18.89
C ALA A 313 14.86 -0.56 -17.94
N PHE A 314 13.96 -0.39 -16.98
CA PHE A 314 13.48 -1.48 -16.13
C PHE A 314 12.79 -2.59 -16.96
N ALA A 315 11.91 -2.19 -17.88
CA ALA A 315 11.22 -3.14 -18.76
C ALA A 315 12.19 -3.90 -19.68
N ALA A 316 13.19 -3.22 -20.25
CA ALA A 316 14.23 -3.84 -21.06
C ALA A 316 15.09 -4.84 -20.27
N ALA A 317 15.22 -4.65 -18.96
CA ALA A 317 15.88 -5.58 -18.05
C ALA A 317 14.94 -6.71 -17.54
N GLY A 318 13.68 -6.78 -18.02
CA GLY A 318 12.72 -7.82 -17.70
C GLY A 318 11.87 -7.56 -16.45
N TYR A 319 11.89 -6.34 -15.89
CA TYR A 319 11.10 -5.98 -14.74
C TYR A 319 9.79 -5.29 -15.11
N ALA A 320 8.71 -5.61 -14.43
CA ALA A 320 7.49 -4.81 -14.53
C ALA A 320 7.76 -3.42 -13.96
N ALA A 321 7.32 -2.38 -14.68
CA ALA A 321 7.59 -1.01 -14.27
C ALA A 321 6.50 -0.04 -14.75
N PHE A 322 6.38 1.10 -14.05
CA PHE A 322 5.47 2.19 -14.41
C PHE A 322 5.93 3.50 -13.77
N ALA A 323 5.44 4.61 -14.26
CA ALA A 323 5.61 5.92 -13.65
C ALA A 323 4.36 6.31 -12.86
N THR A 324 4.52 7.13 -11.84
CA THR A 324 3.44 7.73 -11.04
C THR A 324 3.82 9.11 -10.55
N ASP A 325 2.85 9.99 -10.41
CA ASP A 325 3.02 11.28 -9.76
C ASP A 325 2.43 11.21 -8.34
N LEU A 326 3.15 11.74 -7.35
CA LEU A 326 2.61 11.83 -6.01
C LEU A 326 1.55 12.93 -5.94
N PRO A 327 0.43 12.70 -5.21
CA PRO A 327 -0.56 13.74 -4.99
C PRO A 327 0.06 14.94 -4.27
N ARG A 328 -0.24 16.16 -4.73
CA ARG A 328 0.30 17.40 -4.15
C ARG A 328 -0.29 17.74 -2.79
N SER A 329 -1.47 17.25 -2.48
CA SER A 329 -2.16 17.42 -1.19
C SER A 329 -3.00 16.18 -0.91
N ALA A 330 -3.39 15.97 0.33
CA ALA A 330 -4.40 14.99 0.67
C ALA A 330 -5.67 15.36 -0.10
N SER A 331 -6.04 14.57 -1.09
CA SER A 331 -7.32 14.70 -1.78
C SER A 331 -8.38 14.06 -0.90
N GLN A 332 -9.50 14.76 -0.72
CA GLN A 332 -10.71 14.08 -0.24
C GLN A 332 -10.97 12.86 -1.14
N PRO A 333 -11.46 11.73 -0.58
CA PRO A 333 -11.71 10.52 -1.36
C PRO A 333 -12.52 10.89 -2.59
N HIS A 334 -12.04 10.46 -3.77
CA HIS A 334 -12.74 10.66 -5.03
C HIS A 334 -14.19 10.19 -4.89
N GLN A 335 -15.10 11.14 -4.74
CA GLN A 335 -16.46 10.97 -5.17
C GLN A 335 -16.41 11.09 -6.70
N GLU A 336 -16.13 9.98 -7.37
CA GLU A 336 -16.43 9.89 -8.79
C GLU A 336 -17.95 10.06 -8.91
N SER A 337 -18.34 11.17 -9.53
CA SER A 337 -19.72 11.39 -9.97
C SER A 337 -20.14 10.23 -10.89
N PRO A 338 -21.43 9.90 -10.89
CA PRO A 338 -22.01 8.70 -11.50
C PRO A 338 -21.73 8.57 -12.99
#